data_6bd36f5557ef2ad2622cae14bae6ebac
#
_entry.id   6bd36f5557ef2ad2622cae14bae6ebac
#
_cell.length_a   1.000
_cell.length_b   1.000
_cell.length_c   1.000
_cell.angle_alpha   90.00
_cell.angle_beta   90.00
_cell.angle_gamma   90.00
#
_symmetry.space_group_name_H-M   'P 1'
#
loop_
_entity.id
_entity.type
_entity.pdbx_description
1 polymer ?
#
loop_
_entity_poly.entity_id
_entity_poly.type
_entity_poly.pdbx_seq_one_letter_code
_entity_poly.pdbx_strand_id
1 'polypeptide(L)'
;QVYTDLLSRLHSRYPDMRVLFTVSPIRHWKDGAHANQLSKAVLLLAIDKLKQRLDYVSYFPSYEIVMDELRDYRFYTEDMLHISPQGIEYIWEKFQSLYMTSATEAWMKRIDKINKTLLHRPTDPDSSVYQELMKKTAQERERIERELSISFS
;
A
#
# COMPACT_ATOMS: atom_id res chain seq x y z
N GLN A 1 -8.96 3.76 -25.42
CA GLN A 1 -8.34 2.84 -26.41
C GLN A 1 -6.89 2.54 -26.06
N VAL A 2 -6.00 3.55 -25.90
CA VAL A 2 -4.56 3.39 -25.65
C VAL A 2 -4.24 2.43 -24.49
N TYR A 3 -4.88 2.60 -23.34
CA TYR A 3 -4.66 1.72 -22.16
C TYR A 3 -5.17 0.30 -22.41
N THR A 4 -6.28 0.12 -23.12
CA THR A 4 -6.78 -1.21 -23.47
C THR A 4 -5.75 -1.96 -24.29
N ASP A 5 -5.22 -1.32 -25.34
CA ASP A 5 -4.24 -1.92 -26.25
C ASP A 5 -2.91 -2.23 -25.52
N LEU A 6 -2.45 -1.29 -24.67
CA LEU A 6 -1.25 -1.50 -23.87
C LEU A 6 -1.39 -2.69 -22.91
N LEU A 7 -2.47 -2.73 -22.15
CA LEU A 7 -2.71 -3.79 -21.17
C LEU A 7 -2.89 -5.14 -21.85
N SER A 8 -3.59 -5.19 -23.00
CA SER A 8 -3.74 -6.43 -23.78
C SER A 8 -2.40 -6.97 -24.27
N ARG A 9 -1.51 -6.09 -24.74
CA ARG A 9 -0.15 -6.47 -25.14
C ARG A 9 0.69 -6.98 -23.97
N LEU A 10 0.60 -6.31 -22.82
CA LEU A 10 1.30 -6.75 -21.61
C LEU A 10 0.78 -8.11 -21.13
N HIS A 11 -0.52 -8.30 -21.08
CA HIS A 11 -1.12 -9.57 -20.66
C HIS A 11 -0.79 -10.72 -21.62
N SER A 12 -0.74 -10.45 -22.95
CA SER A 12 -0.28 -11.45 -23.93
C SER A 12 1.17 -11.90 -23.69
N ARG A 13 2.02 -11.02 -23.15
CA ARG A 13 3.41 -11.35 -22.80
C ARG A 13 3.56 -11.97 -21.43
N TYR A 14 2.66 -11.61 -20.50
CA TYR A 14 2.66 -12.04 -19.11
C TYR A 14 1.25 -12.51 -18.72
N PRO A 15 0.85 -13.74 -19.09
CA PRO A 15 -0.54 -14.20 -18.93
C PRO A 15 -1.04 -14.25 -17.48
N ASP A 16 -0.12 -14.44 -16.53
CA ASP A 16 -0.45 -14.48 -15.10
C ASP A 16 -0.52 -13.09 -14.45
N MET A 17 -0.24 -12.02 -15.21
CA MET A 17 -0.26 -10.66 -14.70
C MET A 17 -1.68 -10.23 -14.35
N ARG A 18 -1.87 -9.73 -13.13
CA ARG A 18 -3.05 -9.03 -12.67
C ARG A 18 -2.75 -7.55 -12.52
N VAL A 19 -3.68 -6.70 -12.89
CA VAL A 19 -3.52 -5.23 -12.81
C VAL A 19 -4.52 -4.69 -11.81
N LEU A 20 -4.01 -4.04 -10.77
CA LEU A 20 -4.83 -3.37 -9.77
C LEU A 20 -4.66 -1.87 -9.90
N PHE A 21 -5.74 -1.17 -10.25
CA PHE A 21 -5.78 0.28 -10.27
C PHE A 21 -6.30 0.84 -8.95
N THR A 22 -5.89 2.06 -8.68
CA THR A 22 -6.48 2.89 -7.63
C THR A 22 -6.45 4.36 -8.06
N VAL A 23 -7.35 5.17 -7.55
CA VAL A 23 -7.33 6.62 -7.73
C VAL A 23 -6.89 7.26 -6.43
N SER A 24 -5.82 8.08 -6.51
CA SER A 24 -5.31 8.80 -5.34
C SER A 24 -6.37 9.71 -4.72
N PRO A 25 -6.57 9.69 -3.40
CA PRO A 25 -7.46 10.62 -2.71
C PRO A 25 -6.90 12.04 -2.62
N ILE A 26 -5.59 12.22 -2.80
CA ILE A 26 -4.94 13.53 -2.68
C ILE A 26 -5.44 14.47 -3.77
N ARG A 27 -5.76 15.68 -3.38
CA ARG A 27 -6.29 16.72 -4.28
C ARG A 27 -5.17 17.44 -5.05
N HIS A 28 -5.39 17.70 -6.32
CA HIS A 28 -4.55 18.57 -7.16
C HIS A 28 -4.93 20.02 -6.92
N TRP A 29 -4.34 20.63 -5.89
CA TRP A 29 -4.72 21.98 -5.45
C TRP A 29 -4.55 23.05 -6.51
N LYS A 30 -3.52 22.93 -7.36
CA LYS A 30 -3.24 23.89 -8.44
C LYS A 30 -4.36 24.01 -9.46
N ASP A 31 -5.13 22.94 -9.65
CA ASP A 31 -6.22 22.90 -10.64
C ASP A 31 -7.54 23.48 -10.09
N GLY A 32 -7.60 23.74 -8.79
CA GLY A 32 -8.82 24.12 -8.09
C GLY A 32 -9.77 22.95 -7.85
N ALA A 33 -10.75 23.15 -6.97
CA ALA A 33 -11.62 22.07 -6.49
C ALA A 33 -12.45 21.43 -7.61
N HIS A 34 -13.01 22.21 -8.51
CA HIS A 34 -13.86 21.72 -9.60
C HIS A 34 -13.07 20.90 -10.63
N ALA A 35 -11.95 21.44 -11.11
CA ALA A 35 -11.12 20.72 -12.08
C ALA A 35 -10.51 19.45 -11.49
N ASN A 36 -10.14 19.45 -10.21
CA ASN A 36 -9.74 18.24 -9.50
C ASN A 36 -10.84 17.16 -9.53
N GLN A 37 -12.11 17.51 -9.26
CA GLN A 37 -13.21 16.54 -9.31
C GLN A 37 -13.45 16.01 -10.72
N LEU A 38 -13.37 16.85 -11.74
CA LEU A 38 -13.46 16.40 -13.13
C LEU A 38 -12.33 15.44 -13.49
N SER A 39 -11.10 15.74 -13.07
CA SER A 39 -9.94 14.87 -13.25
C SER A 39 -10.15 13.48 -12.60
N LYS A 40 -10.62 13.45 -11.35
CA LYS A 40 -10.92 12.18 -10.64
C LYS A 40 -12.05 11.42 -11.35
N ALA A 41 -13.10 12.08 -11.76
CA ALA A 41 -14.20 11.46 -12.49
C ALA A 41 -13.74 10.80 -13.80
N VAL A 42 -12.87 11.46 -14.57
CA VAL A 42 -12.28 10.87 -15.78
C VAL A 42 -11.48 9.61 -15.48
N LEU A 43 -10.67 9.61 -14.42
CA LEU A 43 -9.90 8.44 -14.03
C LEU A 43 -10.81 7.28 -13.60
N LEU A 44 -11.82 7.54 -12.78
CA LEU A 44 -12.79 6.53 -12.32
C LEU A 44 -13.53 5.89 -13.50
N LEU A 45 -14.05 6.71 -14.41
CA LEU A 45 -14.74 6.23 -15.62
C LEU A 45 -13.81 5.44 -16.55
N ALA A 46 -12.55 5.87 -16.68
CA ALA A 46 -11.57 5.15 -17.50
C ALA A 46 -11.25 3.77 -16.92
N ILE A 47 -11.04 3.68 -15.60
CA ILE A 47 -10.76 2.42 -14.91
C ILE A 47 -11.98 1.49 -14.98
N ASP A 48 -13.19 2.01 -14.78
CA ASP A 48 -14.42 1.23 -14.89
C ASP A 48 -14.56 0.59 -16.28
N LYS A 49 -14.33 1.35 -17.34
CA LYS A 49 -14.31 0.83 -18.71
C LYS A 49 -13.23 -0.23 -18.97
N LEU A 50 -12.07 -0.11 -18.34
CA LEU A 50 -11.02 -1.13 -18.44
C LEU A 50 -11.43 -2.41 -17.73
N LYS A 51 -12.01 -2.34 -16.53
CA LYS A 51 -12.53 -3.49 -15.79
C LYS A 51 -13.62 -4.24 -16.55
N GLN A 52 -14.51 -3.51 -17.23
CA GLN A 52 -15.58 -4.14 -18.05
C GLN A 52 -15.05 -4.91 -19.25
N ARG A 53 -13.84 -4.58 -19.73
CA ARG A 53 -13.27 -5.17 -20.95
C ARG A 53 -12.16 -6.19 -20.70
N LEU A 54 -11.51 -6.12 -19.56
CA LEU A 54 -10.30 -6.87 -19.23
C LEU A 54 -10.49 -7.54 -17.86
N ASP A 55 -10.69 -8.84 -17.83
CA ASP A 55 -11.00 -9.64 -16.63
C ASP A 55 -9.84 -9.74 -15.63
N TYR A 56 -8.62 -9.44 -16.08
CA TYR A 56 -7.42 -9.36 -15.25
C TYR A 56 -7.16 -7.97 -14.66
N VAL A 57 -8.09 -7.01 -14.86
CA VAL A 57 -8.03 -5.66 -14.30
C VAL A 57 -9.01 -5.53 -13.13
N SER A 58 -8.54 -5.01 -12.03
CA SER A 58 -9.31 -4.73 -10.81
C SER A 58 -9.09 -3.30 -10.31
N TYR A 59 -9.88 -2.89 -9.32
CA TYR A 59 -9.81 -1.56 -8.74
C TYR A 59 -9.90 -1.62 -7.22
N PHE A 60 -8.99 -0.93 -6.54
CA PHE A 60 -9.05 -0.68 -5.11
C PHE A 60 -9.54 0.74 -4.84
N PRO A 61 -10.65 0.93 -4.10
CA PRO A 61 -11.35 2.21 -4.00
C PRO A 61 -10.74 3.15 -2.95
N SER A 62 -9.43 3.44 -3.03
CA SER A 62 -8.78 4.30 -2.03
C SER A 62 -9.33 5.73 -2.02
N TYR A 63 -9.78 6.23 -3.18
CA TYR A 63 -10.42 7.55 -3.28
C TYR A 63 -11.76 7.57 -2.53
N GLU A 64 -12.61 6.58 -2.76
CA GLU A 64 -13.92 6.46 -2.14
C GLU A 64 -13.82 6.20 -0.63
N ILE A 65 -12.86 5.38 -0.20
CA ILE A 65 -12.61 5.18 1.24
C ILE A 65 -12.36 6.52 1.95
N VAL A 66 -11.53 7.38 1.36
CA VAL A 66 -11.28 8.70 1.96
C VAL A 66 -12.50 9.60 1.88
N MET A 67 -13.20 9.63 0.73
CA MET A 67 -14.33 10.54 0.53
C MET A 67 -15.58 10.12 1.29
N ASP A 68 -15.78 8.83 1.52
CA ASP A 68 -17.01 8.29 2.09
C ASP A 68 -16.87 7.75 3.52
N GLU A 69 -15.74 7.13 3.86
CA GLU A 69 -15.53 6.54 5.19
C GLU A 69 -14.73 7.48 6.11
N LEU A 70 -13.72 8.20 5.59
CA LEU A 70 -12.82 9.04 6.37
C LEU A 70 -13.23 10.54 6.31
N ARG A 71 -14.48 10.86 6.65
CA ARG A 71 -15.08 12.20 6.57
C ARG A 71 -14.78 13.08 7.77
N ASP A 72 -13.56 13.05 8.30
CA ASP A 72 -13.20 13.84 9.48
C ASP A 72 -11.81 14.44 9.27
N TYR A 73 -11.59 15.66 9.76
CA TYR A 73 -10.32 16.38 9.65
C TYR A 73 -9.14 15.66 10.30
N ARG A 74 -9.35 14.81 11.30
CA ARG A 74 -8.29 14.00 11.90
C ARG A 74 -7.60 13.04 10.94
N PHE A 75 -8.23 12.72 9.81
CA PHE A 75 -7.67 11.87 8.77
C PHE A 75 -6.84 12.64 7.74
N TYR A 76 -6.70 13.95 7.92
CA TYR A 76 -5.83 14.80 7.11
C TYR A 76 -4.65 15.32 7.94
N THR A 77 -3.55 15.61 7.26
CA THR A 77 -2.42 16.35 7.86
C THR A 77 -2.78 17.84 7.99
N GLU A 78 -1.89 18.64 8.62
CA GLU A 78 -2.11 20.07 8.83
C GLU A 78 -2.35 20.86 7.54
N ASP A 79 -1.85 20.38 6.41
CA ASP A 79 -2.05 21.00 5.10
C ASP A 79 -3.43 20.76 4.48
N MET A 80 -4.27 19.94 5.12
CA MET A 80 -5.63 19.59 4.67
C MET A 80 -5.69 18.93 3.28
N LEU A 81 -4.57 18.39 2.79
CA LEU A 81 -4.43 17.74 1.49
C LEU A 81 -3.99 16.28 1.63
N HIS A 82 -2.93 16.06 2.38
CA HIS A 82 -2.37 14.73 2.59
C HIS A 82 -3.16 13.99 3.67
N ILE A 83 -3.17 12.67 3.54
CA ILE A 83 -3.84 11.80 4.51
C ILE A 83 -2.92 11.63 5.72
N SER A 84 -3.49 11.72 6.93
CA SER A 84 -2.77 11.52 8.18
C SER A 84 -2.30 10.05 8.31
N PRO A 85 -1.28 9.77 9.15
CA PRO A 85 -0.85 8.40 9.41
C PRO A 85 -2.01 7.46 9.80
N GLN A 86 -2.97 7.94 10.58
CA GLN A 86 -4.14 7.16 10.98
C GLN A 86 -5.04 6.82 9.77
N GLY A 87 -5.22 7.77 8.84
CA GLY A 87 -5.99 7.52 7.63
C GLY A 87 -5.27 6.57 6.67
N ILE A 88 -3.93 6.68 6.57
CA ILE A 88 -3.10 5.75 5.78
C ILE A 88 -3.22 4.34 6.34
N GLU A 89 -3.12 4.15 7.66
CA GLU A 89 -3.25 2.84 8.31
C GLU A 89 -4.60 2.21 8.02
N TYR A 90 -5.69 2.99 8.15
CA TYR A 90 -7.03 2.52 7.83
C TYR A 90 -7.17 2.02 6.38
N ILE A 91 -6.65 2.79 5.41
CA ILE A 91 -6.67 2.38 3.99
C ILE A 91 -5.83 1.12 3.79
N TRP A 92 -4.68 1.03 4.47
CA TRP A 92 -3.78 -0.11 4.42
C TRP A 92 -4.43 -1.38 4.98
N GLU A 93 -5.10 -1.30 6.12
CA GLU A 93 -5.86 -2.42 6.71
C GLU A 93 -6.95 -2.94 5.75
N LYS A 94 -7.69 -2.03 5.09
CA LYS A 94 -8.67 -2.39 4.05
C LYS A 94 -8.00 -3.08 2.86
N PHE A 95 -6.86 -2.57 2.41
CA PHE A 95 -6.09 -3.19 1.34
C PHE A 95 -5.62 -4.60 1.72
N GLN A 96 -5.05 -4.75 2.90
CA GLN A 96 -4.59 -6.04 3.42
C GLN A 96 -5.74 -7.06 3.46
N SER A 97 -6.88 -6.68 4.01
CA SER A 97 -8.04 -7.57 4.14
C SER A 97 -8.58 -8.11 2.80
N LEU A 98 -8.35 -7.36 1.70
CA LEU A 98 -8.84 -7.73 0.37
C LEU A 98 -7.82 -8.50 -0.47
N TYR A 99 -6.52 -8.23 -0.27
CA TYR A 99 -5.48 -8.70 -1.20
C TYR A 99 -4.39 -9.54 -0.54
N MET A 100 -4.32 -9.58 0.79
CA MET A 100 -3.32 -10.37 1.50
C MET A 100 -3.92 -11.66 2.04
N THR A 101 -3.14 -12.73 1.99
CA THR A 101 -3.50 -13.98 2.66
C THR A 101 -3.09 -13.92 4.13
N SER A 102 -3.71 -14.74 4.98
CA SER A 102 -3.30 -14.88 6.39
C SER A 102 -1.82 -15.27 6.55
N ALA A 103 -1.29 -16.06 5.61
CA ALA A 103 0.14 -16.39 5.57
C ALA A 103 1.00 -15.14 5.29
N THR A 104 0.60 -14.31 4.31
CA THR A 104 1.28 -13.04 4.02
C THR A 104 1.25 -12.10 5.21
N GLU A 105 0.10 -11.96 5.87
CA GLU A 105 -0.03 -11.12 7.08
C GLU A 105 0.88 -11.62 8.22
N ALA A 106 1.00 -12.94 8.40
CA ALA A 106 1.90 -13.50 9.40
C ALA A 106 3.38 -13.12 9.11
N TRP A 107 3.79 -13.18 7.85
CA TRP A 107 5.12 -12.73 7.42
C TRP A 107 5.32 -11.25 7.66
N MET A 108 4.37 -10.43 7.27
CA MET A 108 4.42 -8.98 7.46
C MET A 108 4.62 -8.61 8.94
N LYS A 109 3.88 -9.25 9.86
CA LYS A 109 4.02 -9.03 11.31
C LYS A 109 5.42 -9.40 11.83
N ARG A 110 6.01 -10.50 11.32
CA ARG A 110 7.38 -10.90 11.69
C ARG A 110 8.40 -9.89 11.19
N ILE A 111 8.28 -9.44 9.93
CA ILE A 111 9.17 -8.46 9.31
C ILE A 111 9.03 -7.09 10.02
N ASP A 112 7.82 -6.64 10.30
CA ASP A 112 7.57 -5.39 11.01
C ASP A 112 8.20 -5.38 12.40
N LYS A 113 8.15 -6.50 13.13
CA LYS A 113 8.82 -6.64 14.43
C LYS A 113 10.34 -6.47 14.31
N ILE A 114 10.95 -7.06 13.26
CA ILE A 114 12.39 -6.89 12.98
C ILE A 114 12.68 -5.41 12.71
N ASN A 115 11.96 -4.77 11.80
CA ASN A 115 12.15 -3.38 11.42
C ASN A 115 12.01 -2.44 12.64
N LYS A 116 10.99 -2.63 13.46
CA LYS A 116 10.79 -1.86 14.70
C LYS A 116 11.97 -2.03 15.68
N THR A 117 12.49 -3.24 15.80
CA THR A 117 13.65 -3.50 16.66
C THR A 117 14.91 -2.82 16.11
N LEU A 118 15.15 -2.87 14.79
CA LEU A 118 16.31 -2.23 14.17
C LEU A 118 16.24 -0.70 14.20
N LEU A 119 15.04 -0.12 14.14
CA LEU A 119 14.82 1.33 14.25
C LEU A 119 14.83 1.83 15.68
N HIS A 120 14.72 0.94 16.68
CA HIS A 120 14.74 1.32 18.08
C HIS A 120 16.10 1.87 18.50
N ARG A 121 16.11 3.05 19.10
CA ARG A 121 17.31 3.65 19.70
C ARG A 121 17.35 3.31 21.20
N PRO A 122 18.23 2.41 21.64
CA PRO A 122 18.31 2.03 23.04
C PRO A 122 18.90 3.15 23.89
N THR A 123 18.48 3.20 25.14
CA THR A 123 19.08 4.10 26.13
C THR A 123 20.53 3.68 26.47
N ASP A 124 20.78 2.37 26.46
CA ASP A 124 22.09 1.76 26.70
C ASP A 124 22.36 0.70 25.63
N PRO A 125 23.13 1.04 24.55
CA PRO A 125 23.48 0.12 23.48
C PRO A 125 24.34 -1.06 23.92
N ASP A 126 25.11 -0.89 24.99
CA ASP A 126 26.06 -1.90 25.48
C ASP A 126 25.44 -2.87 26.48
N SER A 127 24.18 -2.66 26.87
CA SER A 127 23.47 -3.56 27.78
C SER A 127 23.36 -4.96 27.19
N SER A 128 23.60 -5.96 28.04
CA SER A 128 23.48 -7.38 27.67
C SER A 128 22.09 -7.73 27.15
N VAL A 129 21.05 -7.06 27.64
CA VAL A 129 19.66 -7.23 27.18
C VAL A 129 19.49 -6.75 25.74
N TYR A 130 20.06 -5.60 25.39
CA TYR A 130 19.98 -5.11 24.03
C TYR A 130 20.78 -5.94 23.04
N GLN A 131 21.99 -6.37 23.43
CA GLN A 131 22.81 -7.25 22.60
C GLN A 131 22.12 -8.60 22.34
N GLU A 132 21.49 -9.20 23.34
CA GLU A 132 20.73 -10.42 23.19
C GLU A 132 19.48 -10.21 22.27
N LEU A 133 18.80 -9.07 22.39
CA LEU A 133 17.69 -8.70 21.51
C LEU A 133 18.17 -8.60 20.06
N MET A 134 19.27 -7.93 19.80
CA MET A 134 19.84 -7.76 18.46
C MET A 134 20.28 -9.10 17.86
N LYS A 135 20.88 -9.96 18.66
CA LYS A 135 21.25 -11.33 18.23
C LYS A 135 20.01 -12.14 17.80
N LYS A 136 18.95 -12.14 18.62
CA LYS A 136 17.69 -12.81 18.27
C LYS A 136 17.05 -12.22 17.01
N THR A 137 17.11 -10.91 16.85
CA THR A 137 16.58 -10.23 15.68
C THR A 137 17.34 -10.61 14.40
N ALA A 138 18.67 -10.70 14.47
CA ALA A 138 19.50 -11.17 13.36
C ALA A 138 19.19 -12.61 12.96
N GLN A 139 19.06 -13.50 13.95
CA GLN A 139 18.69 -14.90 13.71
C GLN A 139 17.30 -15.03 13.05
N GLU A 140 16.32 -14.26 13.51
CA GLU A 140 14.98 -14.28 12.92
C GLU A 140 14.99 -13.71 11.49
N ARG A 141 15.79 -12.65 11.24
CA ARG A 141 16.01 -12.11 9.89
C ARG A 141 16.56 -13.18 8.95
N GLU A 142 17.65 -13.85 9.31
CA GLU A 142 18.25 -14.92 8.51
C GLU A 142 17.27 -16.10 8.27
N ARG A 143 16.43 -16.38 9.26
CA ARG A 143 15.40 -17.41 9.11
C ARG A 143 14.38 -17.02 8.06
N ILE A 144 13.87 -15.77 8.09
CA ILE A 144 12.92 -15.26 7.11
C ILE A 144 13.55 -15.23 5.72
N GLU A 145 14.79 -14.77 5.58
CA GLU A 145 15.51 -14.75 4.30
C GLU A 145 15.57 -16.14 3.67
N ARG A 146 15.86 -17.17 4.47
CA ARG A 146 15.87 -18.55 4.00
C ARG A 146 14.48 -19.07 3.63
N GLU A 147 13.48 -18.84 4.48
CA GLU A 147 12.11 -19.34 4.28
C GLU A 147 11.44 -18.70 3.05
N LEU A 148 11.70 -17.43 2.76
CA LEU A 148 11.15 -16.71 1.62
C LEU A 148 12.07 -16.66 0.39
N SER A 149 13.30 -17.17 0.48
CA SER A 149 14.33 -17.07 -0.56
C SER A 149 14.56 -15.63 -1.04
N ILE A 150 14.58 -14.69 -0.10
CA ILE A 150 14.83 -13.25 -0.32
C ILE A 150 16.07 -12.79 0.42
N SER A 151 16.58 -11.61 0.10
CA SER A 151 17.60 -10.90 0.88
C SER A 151 17.04 -9.56 1.31
N PHE A 152 17.17 -9.22 2.59
CA PHE A 152 16.88 -7.86 3.07
C PHE A 152 18.08 -6.96 2.73
N SER A 153 17.81 -5.92 1.97
CA SER A 153 18.78 -4.85 1.67
C SER A 153 18.95 -3.88 2.85
#